data_7f7d64304f96a9f301d79edd6fbc43cf
#
_entry.id   7f7d64304f96a9f301d79edd6fbc43cf
#
_cell.length_a   1.000
_cell.length_b   1.000
_cell.length_c   1.000
_cell.angle_alpha   90.00
_cell.angle_beta   90.00
_cell.angle_gamma   90.00
#
_symmetry.space_group_name_H-M   'P 1'
#
loop_
_entity.id
_entity.type
_entity.pdbx_description
1 polymer ?
#
loop_
_entity_poly.entity_id
_entity_poly.type
_entity_poly.pdbx_seq_one_letter_code
_entity_poly.pdbx_strand_id
1 'polypeptide(L)'
;FDRQIAPEITLWQTPENSTDQLVYYYVQRIEDVDSLTNTTGVPFRFYPCMVAGLSYYLAIKRAPDRVQMMKSIYEEEFQRAANEDEDKVPLMLTPSIRYLRV
;
A
#
# COMPACT_ATOMS: atom_id res chain seq x y z
N PHE A 1 5.11 -2.82 20.86
CA PHE A 1 4.84 -1.83 19.83
C PHE A 1 3.53 -1.12 20.13
N ASP A 2 3.54 0.17 20.14
CA ASP A 2 2.39 1.01 20.46
C ASP A 2 1.87 1.69 19.19
N ARG A 3 0.53 1.71 19.00
CA ARG A 3 -0.12 2.29 17.83
C ARG A 3 -0.49 3.77 18.02
N GLN A 4 0.31 4.51 18.72
CA GLN A 4 0.13 5.95 18.88
C GLN A 4 0.62 6.74 17.66
N ILE A 5 0.35 8.05 17.65
CA ILE A 5 0.85 8.96 16.59
C ILE A 5 2.37 8.93 16.55
N ALA A 6 3.02 8.80 17.71
CA ALA A 6 4.46 8.60 17.84
C ALA A 6 4.70 7.26 18.54
N PRO A 7 4.65 6.15 17.79
CA PRO A 7 4.79 4.82 18.41
C PRO A 7 6.18 4.61 18.96
N GLU A 8 6.24 3.95 20.11
CA GLU A 8 7.49 3.63 20.79
C GLU A 8 7.77 2.14 20.73
N ILE A 9 9.02 1.78 20.54
CA ILE A 9 9.50 0.40 20.59
C ILE A 9 10.30 0.23 21.87
N THR A 10 9.84 -0.67 22.75
CA THR A 10 10.53 -0.97 23.98
C THR A 10 11.40 -2.20 23.80
N LEU A 11 12.69 -2.07 24.08
CA LEU A 11 13.64 -3.18 24.01
C LEU A 11 13.85 -3.76 25.39
N TRP A 12 13.80 -5.11 25.47
CA TRP A 12 14.01 -5.80 26.74
C TRP A 12 15.44 -5.74 27.24
N GLN A 13 16.41 -5.87 26.32
CA GLN A 13 17.81 -5.69 26.67
C GLN A 13 18.33 -4.38 26.08
N THR A 14 18.99 -3.60 26.92
CA THR A 14 19.63 -2.36 26.48
C THR A 14 20.87 -2.71 25.65
N PRO A 15 21.05 -2.10 24.44
CA PRO A 15 22.24 -2.33 23.64
C PRO A 15 23.52 -1.94 24.41
N GLU A 16 24.55 -2.78 24.32
CA GLU A 16 25.81 -2.54 25.03
C GLU A 16 26.68 -1.50 24.34
N ASN A 17 26.52 -1.34 23.01
CA ASN A 17 27.32 -0.42 22.24
C ASN A 17 26.50 0.35 21.22
N SER A 18 27.09 1.46 20.73
CA SER A 18 26.45 2.33 19.74
C SER A 18 26.46 1.75 18.31
N THR A 19 27.10 0.61 18.13
CA THR A 19 27.15 -0.07 16.82
C THR A 19 25.98 -1.05 16.62
N ASP A 20 25.22 -1.32 17.66
CA ASP A 20 24.06 -2.19 17.57
C ASP A 20 22.96 -1.52 16.77
N GLN A 21 22.32 -2.30 15.89
CA GLN A 21 21.25 -1.81 15.02
C GLN A 21 19.98 -2.58 15.30
N LEU A 22 18.86 -1.86 15.40
CA LEU A 22 17.54 -2.44 15.47
C LEU A 22 16.91 -2.45 14.09
N VAL A 23 16.57 -3.64 13.60
CA VAL A 23 15.90 -3.79 12.31
C VAL A 23 14.49 -4.27 12.56
N TYR A 24 13.52 -3.54 12.03
CA TYR A 24 12.10 -3.89 12.19
C TYR A 24 11.30 -3.50 10.95
N TYR A 25 10.17 -4.17 10.78
CA TYR A 25 9.21 -3.85 9.73
C TYR A 25 8.04 -3.09 10.32
N TYR A 26 7.57 -2.09 9.60
CA TYR A 26 6.45 -1.28 10.07
C TYR A 26 5.58 -0.85 8.90
N VAL A 27 4.32 -0.50 9.22
CA VAL A 27 3.40 0.06 8.24
C VAL A 27 3.40 1.57 8.43
N GLN A 28 3.82 2.28 7.39
CA GLN A 28 3.92 3.73 7.39
C GLN A 28 2.80 4.34 6.57
N ARG A 29 2.30 5.49 7.05
CA ARG A 29 1.38 6.29 6.26
C ARG A 29 2.09 6.81 5.00
N ILE A 30 1.38 6.80 3.88
CA ILE A 30 1.89 7.38 2.64
C ILE A 30 2.10 8.87 2.83
N GLU A 31 3.26 9.37 2.40
CA GLU A 31 3.60 10.77 2.51
C GLU A 31 2.72 11.62 1.59
N ASP A 32 2.16 12.68 2.15
CA ASP A 32 1.32 13.61 1.40
C ASP A 32 2.18 14.56 0.56
N VAL A 33 1.64 14.95 -0.60
CA VAL A 33 2.26 15.98 -1.43
C VAL A 33 1.75 17.34 -0.94
N ASP A 34 2.55 18.00 -0.12
CA ASP A 34 2.20 19.28 0.49
C ASP A 34 2.80 20.50 -0.23
N SER A 35 3.67 20.28 -1.19
CA SER A 35 4.27 21.34 -1.98
C SER A 35 4.57 20.88 -3.40
N LEU A 36 4.85 21.83 -4.29
CA LEU A 36 5.16 21.55 -5.69
C LEU A 36 6.48 20.78 -5.88
N THR A 37 7.33 20.78 -4.87
CA THR A 37 8.63 20.11 -4.94
C THR A 37 8.64 18.73 -4.31
N ASN A 38 7.60 18.40 -3.54
CA ASN A 38 7.52 17.10 -2.89
C ASN A 38 6.96 16.03 -3.82
N THR A 39 7.51 14.83 -3.71
CA THR A 39 7.01 13.67 -4.43
C THR A 39 6.13 12.83 -3.51
N THR A 40 5.15 12.17 -4.10
CA THR A 40 4.30 11.25 -3.35
C THR A 40 5.05 9.95 -3.01
N GLY A 41 4.70 9.35 -1.87
CA GLY A 41 5.21 8.02 -1.50
C GLY A 41 4.47 6.87 -2.16
N VAL A 42 3.61 7.14 -3.13
CA VAL A 42 2.83 6.11 -3.83
C VAL A 42 3.73 5.31 -4.77
N PRO A 43 3.63 3.96 -4.77
CA PRO A 43 4.40 3.13 -5.68
C PRO A 43 4.14 3.45 -7.15
N PHE A 44 5.14 3.22 -7.99
CA PHE A 44 5.07 3.49 -9.43
C PHE A 44 3.85 2.85 -10.11
N ARG A 45 3.46 1.65 -9.69
CA ARG A 45 2.31 0.94 -10.27
C ARG A 45 0.97 1.64 -10.07
N PHE A 46 0.89 2.55 -9.11
CA PHE A 46 -0.32 3.33 -8.84
C PHE A 46 -0.38 4.66 -9.58
N TYR A 47 0.66 5.05 -10.32
CA TYR A 47 0.66 6.32 -11.04
C TYR A 47 -0.45 6.44 -12.08
N PRO A 48 -0.71 5.44 -12.93
CA PRO A 48 -1.84 5.52 -13.85
C PRO A 48 -3.18 5.68 -13.14
N CYS A 49 -3.34 5.01 -12.01
CA CYS A 49 -4.53 5.13 -11.17
C CYS A 49 -4.67 6.55 -10.61
N MET A 50 -3.59 7.16 -10.15
CA MET A 50 -3.61 8.54 -9.65
C MET A 50 -4.01 9.54 -10.74
N VAL A 51 -3.47 9.38 -11.94
CA VAL A 51 -3.80 10.24 -13.08
C VAL A 51 -5.27 10.09 -13.44
N ALA A 52 -5.77 8.88 -13.51
CA ALA A 52 -7.18 8.61 -13.80
C ALA A 52 -8.10 9.17 -12.71
N GLY A 53 -7.72 9.03 -11.44
CA GLY A 53 -8.48 9.57 -10.31
C GLY A 53 -8.54 11.09 -10.33
N LEU A 54 -7.41 11.73 -10.61
CA LEU A 54 -7.36 13.19 -10.74
C LEU A 54 -8.22 13.67 -11.90
N SER A 55 -8.19 12.98 -13.02
CA SER A 55 -9.03 13.28 -14.19
C SER A 55 -10.52 13.16 -13.85
N TYR A 56 -10.88 12.14 -13.08
CA TYR A 56 -12.25 11.94 -12.62
C TYR A 56 -12.71 13.13 -11.74
N TYR A 57 -11.92 13.53 -10.78
CA TYR A 57 -12.27 14.64 -9.89
C TYR A 57 -12.32 15.98 -10.64
N LEU A 58 -11.46 16.20 -11.60
CA LEU A 58 -11.50 17.38 -12.45
C LEU A 58 -12.74 17.37 -13.36
N ALA A 59 -13.15 16.21 -13.86
CA ALA A 59 -14.33 16.09 -14.69
C ALA A 59 -15.61 16.43 -13.92
N ILE A 60 -15.68 16.12 -12.64
CA ILE A 60 -16.81 16.52 -11.80
C ILE A 60 -16.99 18.04 -11.79
N LYS A 61 -15.88 18.78 -11.80
CA LYS A 61 -15.92 20.24 -11.75
C LYS A 61 -16.09 20.89 -13.12
N ARG A 62 -15.46 20.34 -14.16
CA ARG A 62 -15.29 21.02 -15.45
C ARG A 62 -16.01 20.37 -16.62
N ALA A 63 -16.24 19.07 -16.57
CA ALA A 63 -16.82 18.32 -17.67
C ALA A 63 -17.78 17.24 -17.16
N PRO A 64 -18.99 17.63 -16.67
CA PRO A 64 -19.93 16.68 -16.07
C PRO A 64 -20.35 15.55 -17.01
N ASP A 65 -20.35 15.79 -18.31
CA ASP A 65 -20.70 14.80 -19.34
C ASP A 65 -19.68 13.64 -19.44
N ARG A 66 -18.44 13.84 -18.96
CA ARG A 66 -17.39 12.84 -19.00
C ARG A 66 -17.17 12.11 -17.67
N VAL A 67 -17.91 12.49 -16.63
CA VAL A 67 -17.71 11.94 -15.27
C VAL A 67 -17.85 10.42 -15.26
N GLN A 68 -18.86 9.88 -15.93
CA GLN A 68 -19.12 8.44 -15.90
C GLN A 68 -18.00 7.65 -16.57
N MET A 69 -17.50 8.15 -17.69
CA MET A 69 -16.40 7.50 -18.41
C MET A 69 -15.11 7.56 -17.58
N MET A 70 -14.80 8.72 -17.00
CA MET A 70 -13.60 8.89 -16.18
C MET A 70 -13.65 8.04 -14.91
N LYS A 71 -14.83 7.89 -14.33
CA LYS A 71 -15.03 7.01 -13.17
C LYS A 71 -14.74 5.56 -13.50
N SER A 72 -15.23 5.07 -14.65
CA SER A 72 -14.96 3.70 -15.09
C SER A 72 -13.48 3.45 -15.29
N ILE A 73 -12.77 4.38 -15.93
CA ILE A 73 -11.33 4.28 -16.16
C ILE A 73 -10.58 4.26 -14.82
N TYR A 74 -10.97 5.12 -13.89
CA TYR A 74 -10.35 5.17 -12.56
C TYR A 74 -10.52 3.85 -11.80
N GLU A 75 -11.72 3.31 -11.79
CA GLU A 75 -12.01 2.05 -11.09
C GLU A 75 -11.24 0.88 -11.69
N GLU A 76 -11.14 0.84 -13.03
CA GLU A 76 -10.38 -0.19 -13.73
C GLU A 76 -8.89 -0.10 -13.41
N GLU A 77 -8.31 1.10 -13.47
CA GLU A 77 -6.89 1.29 -13.16
C GLU A 77 -6.58 1.02 -11.69
N PHE A 78 -7.47 1.40 -10.79
CA PHE A 78 -7.33 1.10 -9.37
C PHE A 78 -7.34 -0.40 -9.11
N GLN A 79 -8.27 -1.12 -9.74
CA GLN A 79 -8.37 -2.57 -9.57
C GLN A 79 -7.12 -3.28 -10.11
N ARG A 80 -6.62 -2.80 -11.24
CA ARG A 80 -5.38 -3.34 -11.82
C ARG A 80 -4.20 -3.13 -10.88
N ALA A 81 -4.04 -1.92 -10.39
CA ALA A 81 -2.93 -1.59 -9.48
C ALA A 81 -3.03 -2.37 -8.16
N ALA A 82 -4.22 -2.51 -7.61
CA ALA A 82 -4.45 -3.27 -6.40
C ALA A 82 -4.12 -4.76 -6.58
N ASN A 83 -4.48 -5.31 -7.72
CA ASN A 83 -4.16 -6.71 -8.04
C ASN A 83 -2.65 -6.94 -8.19
N GLU A 84 -1.93 -5.96 -8.74
CA GLU A 84 -0.47 -6.03 -8.84
C GLU A 84 0.21 -5.87 -7.48
N ASP A 85 -0.38 -5.09 -6.59
CA ASP A 85 0.16 -4.85 -5.26
C ASP A 85 -0.11 -6.01 -4.29
N GLU A 86 -1.03 -6.89 -4.64
CA GLU A 86 -1.38 -8.02 -3.81
C GLU A 86 -0.26 -9.05 -3.76
N ASP A 87 0.09 -9.49 -2.55
CA ASP A 87 1.08 -10.55 -2.37
C ASP A 87 0.52 -11.88 -2.86
N LYS A 88 1.09 -12.35 -3.97
CA LYS A 88 0.73 -13.65 -4.53
C LYS A 88 1.54 -14.74 -3.84
N VAL A 89 1.06 -15.17 -2.70
CA VAL A 89 1.65 -16.31 -1.99
C VAL A 89 1.00 -17.59 -2.55
N PRO A 90 1.77 -18.48 -3.18
CA PRO A 90 1.22 -19.74 -3.65
C PRO A 90 0.80 -20.59 -2.45
N LEU A 91 -0.49 -20.87 -2.35
CA LEU A 91 -1.03 -21.73 -1.32
C LEU A 91 -1.03 -23.16 -1.83
N MET A 92 -0.11 -23.96 -1.34
CA MET A 92 -0.06 -25.40 -1.64
C MET A 92 -0.67 -26.17 -0.48
N LEU A 93 -1.88 -26.68 -0.70
CA LEU A 93 -2.53 -27.56 0.26
C LEU A 93 -2.15 -29.00 -0.07
N THR A 94 -1.23 -29.54 0.70
CA THR A 94 -0.82 -30.94 0.56
C THR A 94 -1.55 -31.76 1.64
N PRO A 95 -2.41 -32.69 1.27
CA PRO A 95 -3.05 -33.54 2.26
C PRO A 95 -2.02 -34.36 3.02
N SER A 96 -2.15 -34.41 4.32
CA SER A 96 -1.24 -35.19 5.17
C SER A 96 -1.55 -36.66 5.01
N ILE A 97 -0.55 -37.44 4.59
CA ILE A 97 -0.64 -38.88 4.43
C ILE A 97 -0.82 -39.58 5.78
N ARG A 98 -0.52 -38.91 6.87
CA ARG A 98 -0.62 -39.47 8.22
C ARG A 98 -2.05 -39.91 8.57
N TYR A 99 -3.03 -39.27 8.01
CA TYR A 99 -4.43 -39.62 8.26
C TYR A 99 -4.88 -40.87 7.53
N LEU A 100 -4.08 -41.32 6.58
CA LEU A 100 -4.38 -42.55 5.83
C LEU A 100 -3.77 -43.80 6.47
N ARG A 101 -2.96 -43.62 7.49
CA ARG A 101 -2.40 -44.74 8.27
C ARG A 101 -3.27 -44.99 9.49
N VAL A 102 -3.98 -46.01 9.39
CA VAL A 102 -4.77 -46.53 10.52
C VAL A 102 -4.11 -47.77 11.06
#